data_78061dc904bd5c4d8c90fa2177a53c18
#
_entry.id   78061dc904bd5c4d8c90fa2177a53c18
#
_cell.length_a   1.000
_cell.length_b   1.000
_cell.length_c   1.000
_cell.angle_alpha   90.00
_cell.angle_beta   90.00
_cell.angle_gamma   90.00
#
_symmetry.space_group_name_H-M   'P 1'
#
loop_
_entity.id
_entity.type
_entity.pdbx_description
1 polymer ?
#
loop_
_entity_poly.entity_id
_entity_poly.type
_entity_poly.pdbx_seq_one_letter_code
_entity_poly.pdbx_strand_id
1 'polypeptide(L)'
;MANLRSDADRLRRRELYDAAYGTDGPRLLPWTTPDGHPCYLSTDGRGYLATLADGIEEVQLTMGQELLEHARGVLAPGARALSDVEYRWLACRLTEALADALRVADSRGQRISDPPDPAGADGTEGEGAR
;
A
#
# COMPACT_ATOMS: atom_id res chain seq x y z
N MET A 1 20.85 2.51 4.93
CA MET A 1 21.14 3.95 4.95
C MET A 1 20.31 4.76 3.95
N ALA A 2 19.89 4.17 2.85
CA ALA A 2 18.93 4.79 1.92
C ALA A 2 17.55 5.01 2.53
N ASN A 3 17.20 4.27 3.58
CA ASN A 3 15.87 4.27 4.18
C ASN A 3 15.49 5.58 4.87
N LEU A 4 16.43 6.21 5.58
CA LEU A 4 16.14 7.46 6.31
C LEU A 4 15.78 8.61 5.37
N ARG A 5 16.45 8.68 4.21
CA ARG A 5 16.18 9.71 3.22
C ARG A 5 14.81 9.46 2.54
N SER A 6 14.50 8.19 2.28
CA SER A 6 13.22 7.78 1.72
C SER A 6 12.06 8.07 2.67
N ASP A 7 12.26 7.86 3.96
CA ASP A 7 11.22 8.10 4.97
C ASP A 7 10.98 9.61 5.15
N ALA A 8 12.06 10.41 5.17
CA ALA A 8 11.92 11.86 5.22
C ALA A 8 11.21 12.41 3.99
N ASP A 9 11.50 11.86 2.81
CA ASP A 9 10.84 12.24 1.56
C ASP A 9 9.37 11.84 1.55
N ARG A 10 9.02 10.70 2.15
CA ARG A 10 7.62 10.27 2.30
C ARG A 10 6.85 11.18 3.23
N LEU A 11 7.43 11.50 4.39
CA LEU A 11 6.82 12.41 5.37
C LEU A 11 6.60 13.79 4.77
N ARG A 12 7.62 14.34 4.10
CA ARG A 12 7.52 15.63 3.46
C ARG A 12 6.45 15.64 2.37
N ARG A 13 6.36 14.59 1.59
CA ARG A 13 5.35 14.45 0.54
C ARG A 13 3.96 14.37 1.14
N ARG A 14 3.80 13.63 2.23
CA ARG A 14 2.55 13.52 2.97
C ARG A 14 2.12 14.87 3.52
N GLU A 15 3.04 15.60 4.16
CA GLU A 15 2.78 16.94 4.69
C GLU A 15 2.32 17.90 3.59
N LEU A 16 2.96 17.85 2.42
CA LEU A 16 2.58 18.69 1.29
C LEU A 16 1.18 18.34 0.76
N TYR A 17 0.85 17.06 0.70
CA TYR A 17 -0.49 16.63 0.29
C TYR A 17 -1.55 16.99 1.33
N ASP A 18 -1.28 16.78 2.59
CA ASP A 18 -2.20 17.14 3.68
C ASP A 18 -2.46 18.65 3.70
N ALA A 19 -1.43 19.45 3.44
CA ALA A 19 -1.57 20.91 3.35
C ALA A 19 -2.38 21.33 2.12
N ALA A 20 -2.26 20.62 1.00
CA ALA A 20 -2.92 20.98 -0.26
C ALA A 20 -4.36 20.50 -0.34
N TYR A 21 -4.67 19.32 0.21
CA TYR A 21 -5.95 18.64 0.03
C TYR A 21 -6.70 18.35 1.33
N GLY A 22 -6.14 18.70 2.48
CA GLY A 22 -6.74 18.46 3.79
C GLY A 22 -6.60 17.00 4.22
N THR A 23 -7.37 16.62 5.25
CA THR A 23 -7.34 15.28 5.82
C THR A 23 -7.90 14.20 4.91
N ASP A 24 -8.70 14.59 3.92
CA ASP A 24 -9.25 13.70 2.89
C ASP A 24 -8.33 13.65 1.67
N GLY A 25 -7.02 13.60 1.92
CA GLY A 25 -6.01 13.57 0.88
C GLY A 25 -6.22 12.43 -0.13
N PRO A 26 -5.60 12.56 -1.32
CA PRO A 26 -5.77 11.54 -2.35
C PRO A 26 -5.27 10.18 -1.89
N ARG A 27 -5.98 9.14 -2.30
CA ARG A 27 -5.63 7.75 -2.02
C ARG A 27 -4.41 7.33 -2.85
N LEU A 28 -3.41 6.75 -2.20
CA LEU A 28 -2.29 6.11 -2.89
C LEU A 28 -2.79 4.85 -3.60
N LEU A 29 -2.53 4.77 -4.89
CA LEU A 29 -2.93 3.64 -5.73
C LEU A 29 -1.89 2.52 -5.70
N PRO A 30 -2.30 1.26 -5.95
CA PRO A 30 -1.39 0.11 -5.93
C PRO A 30 -0.52 -0.02 -7.18
N TRP A 31 -0.56 0.94 -8.08
CA TRP A 31 0.31 0.99 -9.25
C TRP A 31 1.10 2.28 -9.29
N THR A 32 2.13 2.30 -10.12
CA THR A 32 2.99 3.46 -10.33
C THR A 32 2.95 3.91 -11.78
N THR A 33 3.46 5.11 -12.03
CA THR A 33 3.75 5.55 -13.39
C THR A 33 4.87 4.69 -14.01
N PRO A 34 5.06 4.71 -15.35
CA PRO A 34 6.18 4.00 -15.97
C PRO A 34 7.54 4.38 -15.41
N ASP A 35 7.69 5.59 -14.91
CA ASP A 35 8.93 6.09 -14.27
C ASP A 35 9.09 5.64 -12.82
N GLY A 36 8.13 4.87 -12.28
CA GLY A 36 8.17 4.39 -10.90
C GLY A 36 7.66 5.39 -9.87
N HIS A 37 7.02 6.47 -10.28
CA HIS A 37 6.43 7.44 -9.35
C HIS A 37 5.07 6.97 -8.84
N PRO A 38 4.72 7.30 -7.59
CA PRO A 38 3.42 6.93 -7.04
C PRO A 38 2.28 7.62 -7.78
N CYS A 39 1.16 6.91 -7.90
CA CYS A 39 -0.10 7.45 -8.42
C CYS A 39 -1.08 7.65 -7.29
N TYR A 40 -1.83 8.75 -7.34
CA TYR A 40 -2.83 9.09 -6.33
C TYR A 40 -4.18 9.30 -7.01
N LEU A 41 -5.25 8.90 -6.31
CA LEU A 41 -6.61 9.09 -6.74
C LEU A 41 -7.31 10.06 -5.79
N SER A 42 -7.77 11.19 -6.32
CA SER A 42 -8.58 12.15 -5.58
C SER A 42 -10.05 11.74 -5.70
N THR A 43 -10.58 11.12 -4.66
CA THR A 43 -11.94 10.56 -4.67
C THR A 43 -12.47 10.45 -3.23
N ASP A 44 -13.77 10.31 -3.11
CA ASP A 44 -14.48 10.01 -1.86
C ASP A 44 -14.36 8.52 -1.44
N GLY A 45 -13.56 7.73 -2.14
CA GLY A 45 -13.39 6.31 -1.88
C GLY A 45 -14.41 5.43 -2.58
N ARG A 46 -15.28 6.01 -3.38
CA ARG A 46 -16.31 5.31 -4.17
C ARG A 46 -15.98 5.44 -5.65
N GLY A 47 -16.56 4.56 -6.44
CA GLY A 47 -16.40 4.59 -7.88
C GLY A 47 -15.49 3.50 -8.41
N TYR A 48 -15.38 3.48 -9.74
CA TYR A 48 -14.73 2.40 -10.47
C TYR A 48 -13.24 2.24 -10.12
N LEU A 49 -12.50 3.35 -10.12
CA LEU A 49 -11.05 3.30 -9.86
C LEU A 49 -10.72 2.88 -8.42
N ALA A 50 -11.52 3.32 -7.45
CA ALA A 50 -11.35 2.90 -6.06
C ALA A 50 -11.61 1.39 -5.90
N THR A 51 -12.66 0.88 -6.52
CA THR A 51 -12.99 -0.55 -6.52
C THR A 51 -11.91 -1.37 -7.22
N LEU A 52 -11.41 -0.88 -8.36
CA LEU A 52 -10.32 -1.52 -9.08
C LEU A 52 -9.05 -1.56 -8.24
N ALA A 53 -8.73 -0.46 -7.57
CA ALA A 53 -7.56 -0.39 -6.69
C ALA A 53 -7.66 -1.39 -5.53
N ASP A 54 -8.83 -1.52 -4.90
CA ASP A 54 -9.06 -2.51 -3.85
C ASP A 54 -8.82 -3.93 -4.35
N GLY A 55 -9.32 -4.26 -5.52
CA GLY A 55 -9.12 -5.57 -6.13
C GLY A 55 -7.66 -5.86 -6.46
N ILE A 56 -6.94 -4.89 -6.98
CA ILE A 56 -5.52 -5.04 -7.30
C ILE A 56 -4.68 -5.21 -6.02
N GLU A 57 -4.96 -4.44 -4.97
CA GLU A 57 -4.29 -4.58 -3.68
C GLU A 57 -4.46 -6.00 -3.13
N GLU A 58 -5.66 -6.54 -3.22
CA GLU A 58 -5.96 -7.89 -2.75
C GLU A 58 -5.21 -8.96 -3.54
N VAL A 59 -5.17 -8.82 -4.87
CA VAL A 59 -4.40 -9.71 -5.73
C VAL A 59 -2.91 -9.64 -5.42
N GLN A 60 -2.36 -8.45 -5.24
CA GLN A 60 -0.95 -8.26 -4.90
C GLN A 60 -0.59 -8.95 -3.57
N LEU A 61 -1.43 -8.82 -2.56
CA LEU A 61 -1.21 -9.46 -1.27
C LEU A 61 -1.30 -10.99 -1.36
N THR A 62 -2.26 -11.51 -2.11
CA THR A 62 -2.41 -12.95 -2.33
C THR A 62 -1.20 -13.52 -3.07
N MET A 63 -0.76 -12.86 -4.13
CA MET A 63 0.43 -13.30 -4.88
C MET A 63 1.69 -13.22 -4.01
N GLY A 64 1.81 -12.19 -3.19
CA GLY A 64 2.90 -12.06 -2.25
C GLY A 64 2.92 -13.18 -1.21
N GLN A 65 1.77 -13.57 -0.71
CA GLN A 65 1.61 -14.69 0.21
C GLN A 65 2.06 -16.02 -0.42
N GLU A 66 1.61 -16.28 -1.63
CA GLU A 66 1.99 -17.50 -2.38
C GLU A 66 3.49 -17.54 -2.65
N LEU A 67 4.05 -16.41 -3.05
CA LEU A 67 5.49 -16.29 -3.30
C LEU A 67 6.29 -16.49 -2.01
N LEU A 68 5.82 -15.98 -0.88
CA LEU A 68 6.46 -16.16 0.41
C LEU A 68 6.49 -17.63 0.81
N GLU A 69 5.39 -18.34 0.65
CA GLU A 69 5.32 -19.78 0.91
C GLU A 69 6.28 -20.57 0.01
N HIS A 70 6.31 -20.23 -1.27
CA HIS A 70 7.24 -20.84 -2.21
C HIS A 70 8.71 -20.60 -1.80
N ALA A 71 9.04 -19.35 -1.47
CA ALA A 71 10.39 -18.99 -1.04
C ALA A 71 10.81 -19.73 0.22
N ARG A 72 9.92 -19.84 1.21
CA ARG A 72 10.18 -20.60 2.43
C ARG A 72 10.48 -22.08 2.15
N GLY A 73 9.77 -22.66 1.18
CA GLY A 73 10.00 -24.04 0.78
C GLY A 73 11.35 -24.25 0.10
N VAL A 74 11.70 -23.43 -0.87
CA VAL A 74 12.94 -23.59 -1.65
C VAL A 74 14.19 -23.15 -0.89
N LEU A 75 14.04 -22.29 0.12
CA LEU A 75 15.13 -21.81 0.97
C LEU A 75 15.25 -22.58 2.28
N ALA A 76 14.40 -23.57 2.51
CA ALA A 76 14.38 -24.33 3.75
C ALA A 76 15.71 -25.08 3.95
N PRO A 77 16.15 -25.28 5.21
CA PRO A 77 17.34 -26.10 5.49
C PRO A 77 17.16 -27.52 4.92
N GLY A 78 18.15 -28.01 4.22
CA GLY A 78 18.11 -29.33 3.58
C GLY A 78 17.43 -29.36 2.21
N ALA A 79 16.88 -28.24 1.73
CA ALA A 79 16.37 -28.15 0.37
C ALA A 79 17.51 -28.16 -0.64
N ARG A 80 17.18 -28.54 -1.89
CA ARG A 80 18.13 -28.51 -3.00
C ARG A 80 18.72 -27.11 -3.16
N ALA A 81 20.04 -27.02 -3.34
CA ALA A 81 20.68 -25.75 -3.64
C ALA A 81 20.17 -25.18 -4.96
N LEU A 82 19.86 -23.89 -4.97
CA LEU A 82 19.44 -23.19 -6.18
C LEU A 82 20.67 -22.73 -6.97
N SER A 83 20.50 -22.62 -8.28
CA SER A 83 21.49 -21.98 -9.14
C SER A 83 21.49 -20.47 -8.94
N ASP A 84 22.53 -19.78 -9.42
CA ASP A 84 22.61 -18.32 -9.34
C ASP A 84 21.44 -17.66 -10.07
N VAL A 85 21.02 -18.21 -11.20
CA VAL A 85 19.87 -17.71 -11.98
C VAL A 85 18.58 -17.88 -11.19
N GLU A 86 18.40 -19.02 -10.53
CA GLU A 86 17.23 -19.27 -9.69
C GLU A 86 17.19 -18.33 -8.48
N TYR A 87 18.31 -18.12 -7.80
CA TYR A 87 18.41 -17.16 -6.69
C TYR A 87 18.09 -15.74 -7.16
N ARG A 88 18.63 -15.33 -8.31
CA ARG A 88 18.40 -14.01 -8.87
C ARG A 88 16.91 -13.81 -9.20
N TRP A 89 16.30 -14.79 -9.84
CA TRP A 89 14.87 -14.75 -10.16
C TRP A 89 14.03 -14.60 -8.88
N LEU A 90 14.31 -15.42 -7.88
CA LEU A 90 13.59 -15.38 -6.61
C LEU A 90 13.76 -14.04 -5.91
N ALA A 91 14.99 -13.52 -5.87
CA ALA A 91 15.27 -12.21 -5.27
C ALA A 91 14.51 -11.08 -5.97
N CYS A 92 14.46 -11.10 -7.30
CA CYS A 92 13.72 -10.10 -8.06
C CYS A 92 12.22 -10.17 -7.78
N ARG A 93 11.66 -11.38 -7.76
CA ARG A 93 10.23 -11.58 -7.48
C ARG A 93 9.87 -11.15 -6.05
N LEU A 94 10.70 -11.50 -5.08
CA LEU A 94 10.50 -11.08 -3.69
C LEU A 94 10.61 -9.56 -3.53
N THR A 95 11.53 -8.93 -4.26
CA THR A 95 11.67 -7.46 -4.26
C THR A 95 10.41 -6.79 -4.79
N GLU A 96 9.86 -7.28 -5.89
CA GLU A 96 8.62 -6.76 -6.46
C GLU A 96 7.44 -6.95 -5.50
N ALA A 97 7.31 -8.14 -4.92
CA ALA A 97 6.24 -8.44 -3.97
C ALA A 97 6.33 -7.58 -2.71
N LEU A 98 7.54 -7.36 -2.20
CA LEU A 98 7.75 -6.50 -1.04
C LEU A 98 7.42 -5.05 -1.36
N ALA A 99 7.82 -4.56 -2.53
CA ALA A 99 7.47 -3.20 -2.97
C ALA A 99 5.95 -3.01 -3.04
N ASP A 100 5.23 -3.98 -3.60
CA ASP A 100 3.77 -3.96 -3.67
C ASP A 100 3.14 -3.98 -2.28
N ALA A 101 3.60 -4.88 -1.40
CA ALA A 101 3.09 -5.00 -0.03
C ALA A 101 3.31 -3.72 0.78
N LEU A 102 4.47 -3.10 0.66
CA LEU A 102 4.77 -1.83 1.33
C LEU A 102 3.87 -0.70 0.83
N ARG A 103 3.58 -0.66 -0.47
CA ARG A 103 2.66 0.33 -1.04
C ARG A 103 1.25 0.15 -0.52
N VAL A 104 0.77 -1.09 -0.44
CA VAL A 104 -0.54 -1.40 0.13
C VAL A 104 -0.59 -1.02 1.61
N ALA A 105 0.44 -1.34 2.37
CA ALA A 105 0.53 -1.00 3.78
C ALA A 105 0.51 0.52 4.00
N ASP A 106 1.26 1.26 3.19
CA ASP A 106 1.30 2.72 3.23
C ASP A 106 -0.07 3.32 2.93
N SER A 107 -0.73 2.84 1.87
CA SER A 107 -2.06 3.27 1.47
C SER A 107 -3.10 3.02 2.58
N ARG A 108 -3.10 1.82 3.15
CA ARG A 108 -4.03 1.45 4.22
C ARG A 108 -3.76 2.21 5.51
N GLY A 109 -2.48 2.45 5.82
CA GLY A 109 -2.09 3.25 6.97
C GLY A 109 -2.60 4.69 6.90
N GLN A 110 -2.53 5.29 5.72
CA GLN A 110 -3.08 6.63 5.50
C GLN A 110 -4.60 6.67 5.71
N ARG A 111 -5.32 5.64 5.27
CA ARG A 111 -6.77 5.56 5.42
C ARG A 111 -7.22 5.33 6.87
N ILE A 112 -6.42 4.63 7.67
CA ILE A 112 -6.70 4.36 9.08
C ILE A 112 -6.40 5.58 9.96
N SER A 113 -5.45 6.41 9.54
CA SER A 113 -4.99 7.55 10.34
C SER A 113 -5.98 8.72 10.39
N ASP A 114 -7.05 8.67 9.63
CA ASP A 114 -8.13 9.66 9.70
C ASP A 114 -9.11 9.26 10.78
N PRO A 115 -9.14 9.95 11.94
CA PRO A 115 -10.19 9.71 12.91
C PRO A 115 -11.55 10.09 12.31
N PRO A 116 -12.60 9.35 12.66
CA PRO A 116 -13.94 9.70 12.18
C PRO A 116 -14.28 11.13 12.60
N ASP A 117 -14.85 11.87 11.66
CA ASP A 117 -15.22 13.27 11.88
C ASP A 117 -16.20 13.37 13.06
N PRO A 118 -15.82 14.03 14.16
CA PRO A 118 -16.71 14.17 15.31
C PRO A 118 -18.00 14.93 14.97
N ALA A 119 -17.98 15.77 13.95
CA ALA A 119 -19.18 16.48 13.51
C ALA A 119 -20.20 15.56 12.85
N GLY A 120 -19.74 14.52 12.17
CA GLY A 120 -20.63 13.51 11.58
C GLY A 120 -21.31 12.64 12.63
N ALA A 121 -20.61 12.33 13.70
CA ALA A 121 -21.16 11.54 14.81
C ALA A 121 -22.23 12.33 15.57
N ASP A 122 -22.01 13.62 15.80
CA ASP A 122 -22.99 14.49 16.48
C ASP A 122 -24.27 14.64 15.68
N GLY A 123 -24.17 14.78 14.38
CA GLY A 123 -25.34 14.86 13.51
C GLY A 123 -26.21 13.61 13.56
N THR A 124 -25.57 12.46 13.61
CA THR A 124 -26.28 11.18 13.66
C THR A 124 -26.96 10.96 15.01
N GLU A 125 -26.30 11.36 16.09
CA GLU A 125 -26.87 11.25 17.44
C GLU A 125 -28.08 12.19 17.61
N GLY A 126 -28.01 13.37 17.05
CA GLY A 126 -29.12 14.32 17.10
C GLY A 126 -30.37 13.82 16.40
N GLU A 127 -30.23 13.11 15.31
CA GLU A 127 -31.35 12.50 14.61
C GLU A 127 -31.87 11.25 15.32
N GLY A 128 -31.00 10.46 15.90
CA GLY A 128 -31.37 9.26 16.64
C GLY A 128 -32.12 9.54 17.93
N ALA A 129 -32.01 10.71 18.50
CA ALA A 129 -32.70 11.13 19.72
C ALA A 129 -34.17 11.49 19.51
N ARG A 130 -34.62 11.54 18.29
CA ARG A 130 -36.00 11.87 17.93
C ARG A 130 -36.77 10.67 17.49
#